data_9cc5af5b2a0505f8d0e03be73a5dfa81
#
_entry.id   9cc5af5b2a0505f8d0e03be73a5dfa81
#
_cell.length_a   1.000
_cell.length_b   1.000
_cell.length_c   1.000
_cell.angle_alpha   90.00
_cell.angle_beta   90.00
_cell.angle_gamma   90.00
#
_symmetry.space_group_name_H-M   'P 1'
#
loop_
_entity.id
_entity.type
_entity.pdbx_description
1 polymer ?
#
loop_
_entity_poly.entity_id
_entity_poly.type
_entity_poly.pdbx_seq_one_letter_code
_entity_poly.pdbx_strand_id
1 'polypeptide(L)'
;PCIIFVDEIDAVGRRRGAGLGGGHDEREQTLNQILVQMDGFETNEGVIVMAATNRADILDPALLRPGRFDRQIHVNLPDVKGREQILKVHARNKPMAPDVNFKTVARITAGFSGADLAKLLNEAAILAARNGKKLIGNIELYDGINKVLMGPQKKSRVVTEADKRCTAYH
;
A
#
# COMPACT_ATOMS: atom_id res chain seq x y z
N PRO A 1 25.74 -0.06 -18.00
CA PRO A 1 24.84 0.64 -17.08
C PRO A 1 23.65 -0.26 -16.73
N CYS A 2 23.27 -0.31 -15.44
CA CYS A 2 22.11 -1.05 -14.98
C CYS A 2 21.46 -0.35 -13.78
N ILE A 3 20.19 -0.70 -13.51
CA ILE A 3 19.47 -0.28 -12.31
C ILE A 3 19.24 -1.54 -11.48
N ILE A 4 19.70 -1.52 -10.24
CA ILE A 4 19.45 -2.57 -9.25
C ILE A 4 18.33 -2.06 -8.33
N PHE A 5 17.24 -2.82 -8.23
CA PHE A 5 16.13 -2.48 -7.35
C PHE A 5 16.02 -3.51 -6.23
N VAL A 6 16.05 -3.03 -4.97
CA VAL A 6 15.91 -3.85 -3.77
C VAL A 6 14.61 -3.45 -3.07
N ASP A 7 13.62 -4.34 -3.07
CA ASP A 7 12.37 -4.12 -2.34
C ASP A 7 12.51 -4.58 -0.88
N GLU A 8 11.74 -3.98 0.02
CA GLU A 8 11.72 -4.30 1.45
C GLU A 8 13.11 -4.31 2.10
N ILE A 9 13.94 -3.30 1.80
CA ILE A 9 15.31 -3.20 2.32
C ILE A 9 15.37 -3.26 3.86
N ASP A 10 14.29 -2.91 4.56
CA ASP A 10 14.19 -3.03 6.01
C ASP A 10 14.26 -4.46 6.54
N ALA A 11 14.07 -5.48 5.69
CA ALA A 11 14.27 -6.87 6.07
C ALA A 11 15.71 -7.16 6.52
N VAL A 12 16.69 -6.50 5.89
CA VAL A 12 18.12 -6.64 6.16
C VAL A 12 18.75 -5.36 6.73
N GLY A 13 18.18 -4.20 6.40
CA GLY A 13 18.73 -2.87 6.72
C GLY A 13 18.30 -2.28 8.06
N ARG A 14 17.81 -3.05 9.01
CA ARG A 14 17.42 -2.55 10.34
C ARG A 14 18.58 -2.07 11.16
N ARG A 15 18.32 -1.04 11.99
CA ARG A 15 19.24 -0.60 13.05
C ARG A 15 19.63 -1.77 13.94
N ARG A 16 20.92 -1.80 14.31
CA ARG A 16 21.43 -2.69 15.33
C ARG A 16 20.69 -2.41 16.66
N GLY A 17 19.86 -3.32 17.09
CA GLY A 17 19.10 -3.19 18.31
C GLY A 17 19.35 -4.35 19.24
N ALA A 18 19.36 -4.10 20.54
CA ALA A 18 19.54 -5.10 21.58
C ALA A 18 18.42 -6.16 21.55
N GLY A 19 18.57 -7.19 20.72
CA GLY A 19 17.70 -8.36 20.69
C GLY A 19 18.56 -9.60 20.90
N LEU A 20 18.35 -10.28 21.99
CA LEU A 20 18.95 -11.58 22.32
C LEU A 20 18.34 -12.67 21.41
N GLY A 21 19.02 -13.03 20.32
CA GLY A 21 18.58 -14.14 19.47
C GLY A 21 19.44 -14.34 18.22
N GLY A 22 19.85 -15.57 17.94
CA GLY A 22 20.83 -15.99 16.92
C GLY A 22 20.45 -15.75 15.43
N GLY A 23 19.34 -15.06 15.13
CA GLY A 23 19.02 -14.62 13.77
C GLY A 23 19.49 -13.20 13.43
N HIS A 24 20.17 -12.53 14.35
CA HIS A 24 20.68 -11.17 14.15
C HIS A 24 22.02 -11.17 13.40
N ASP A 25 22.86 -12.15 13.62
CA ASP A 25 24.21 -12.21 13.04
C ASP A 25 24.19 -12.33 11.52
N GLU A 26 23.32 -13.15 10.95
CA GLU A 26 23.19 -13.31 9.50
C GLU A 26 22.69 -12.03 8.82
N ARG A 27 21.72 -11.34 9.43
CA ARG A 27 21.21 -10.07 8.90
C ARG A 27 22.24 -8.97 8.97
N GLU A 28 22.96 -8.88 10.08
CA GLU A 28 24.03 -7.91 10.25
C GLU A 28 25.19 -8.17 9.26
N GLN A 29 25.53 -9.42 9.03
CA GLN A 29 26.49 -9.81 8.01
C GLN A 29 26.03 -9.42 6.61
N THR A 30 24.75 -9.67 6.28
CA THR A 30 24.18 -9.28 4.99
C THR A 30 24.17 -7.77 4.82
N LEU A 31 23.76 -7.01 5.85
CA LEU A 31 23.81 -5.54 5.81
C LEU A 31 25.24 -5.04 5.57
N ASN A 32 26.21 -5.57 6.31
CA ASN A 32 27.62 -5.18 6.14
C ASN A 32 28.11 -5.49 4.72
N GLN A 33 27.74 -6.63 4.15
CA GLN A 33 28.09 -6.97 2.77
C GLN A 33 27.47 -5.97 1.76
N ILE A 34 26.21 -5.60 1.93
CA ILE A 34 25.55 -4.59 1.08
C ILE A 34 26.32 -3.27 1.17
N LEU A 35 26.64 -2.82 2.38
CA LEU A 35 27.38 -1.57 2.58
C LEU A 35 28.77 -1.59 1.92
N VAL A 36 29.49 -2.69 2.06
CA VAL A 36 30.82 -2.87 1.42
C VAL A 36 30.70 -2.86 -0.11
N GLN A 37 29.70 -3.54 -0.66
CA GLN A 37 29.47 -3.56 -2.10
C GLN A 37 29.09 -2.16 -2.63
N MET A 38 28.26 -1.42 -1.91
CA MET A 38 27.89 -0.05 -2.30
C MET A 38 29.10 0.89 -2.26
N ASP A 39 29.95 0.78 -1.25
CA ASP A 39 31.17 1.59 -1.15
C ASP A 39 32.24 1.19 -2.19
N GLY A 40 32.15 -0.02 -2.75
CA GLY A 40 33.03 -0.54 -3.77
C GLY A 40 32.67 -0.15 -5.21
N PHE A 41 31.50 0.45 -5.44
CA PHE A 41 31.14 0.95 -6.77
C PHE A 41 31.94 2.21 -7.09
N GLU A 42 32.80 2.12 -8.11
CA GLU A 42 33.47 3.31 -8.64
C GLU A 42 32.44 4.25 -9.30
N THR A 43 32.66 5.55 -9.16
CA THR A 43 31.72 6.62 -9.60
C THR A 43 31.35 6.59 -11.09
N ASN A 44 31.98 5.76 -11.90
CA ASN A 44 31.81 5.72 -13.36
C ASN A 44 31.23 4.41 -13.91
N GLU A 45 30.83 3.46 -13.08
CA GLU A 45 30.34 2.16 -13.59
C GLU A 45 28.92 2.20 -14.17
N GLY A 46 28.20 3.32 -14.03
CA GLY A 46 26.85 3.47 -14.56
C GLY A 46 25.82 2.56 -13.89
N VAL A 47 26.08 2.14 -12.65
CA VAL A 47 25.17 1.34 -11.82
C VAL A 47 24.39 2.28 -10.91
N ILE A 48 23.05 2.19 -10.96
CA ILE A 48 22.16 2.91 -10.05
C ILE A 48 21.50 1.89 -9.13
N VAL A 49 21.65 2.10 -7.83
CA VAL A 49 20.99 1.26 -6.81
C VAL A 49 19.78 2.01 -6.25
N MET A 50 18.62 1.37 -6.27
CA MET A 50 17.39 1.87 -5.69
C MET A 50 16.87 0.88 -4.67
N ALA A 51 16.35 1.37 -3.55
CA ALA A 51 15.69 0.53 -2.56
C ALA A 51 14.32 1.10 -2.18
N ALA A 52 13.40 0.23 -1.79
CA ALA A 52 12.10 0.62 -1.27
C ALA A 52 11.88 0.04 0.13
N THR A 53 11.15 0.79 0.96
CA THR A 53 10.73 0.34 2.28
C THR A 53 9.44 1.07 2.71
N ASN A 54 8.60 0.39 3.46
CA ASN A 54 7.47 0.98 4.16
C ASN A 54 7.86 1.49 5.57
N ARG A 55 9.09 1.25 6.00
CA ARG A 55 9.57 1.54 7.35
C ARG A 55 10.96 2.20 7.35
N ALA A 56 11.02 3.39 6.79
CA ALA A 56 12.26 4.16 6.77
C ALA A 56 12.77 4.52 8.19
N ASP A 57 11.88 4.54 9.18
CA ASP A 57 12.15 4.83 10.60
C ASP A 57 13.10 3.83 11.26
N ILE A 58 13.11 2.58 10.80
CA ILE A 58 13.92 1.51 11.39
C ILE A 58 15.22 1.22 10.63
N LEU A 59 15.45 1.88 9.50
CA LEU A 59 16.67 1.67 8.72
C LEU A 59 17.92 2.10 9.49
N ASP A 60 19.02 1.36 9.27
CA ASP A 60 20.32 1.74 9.80
C ASP A 60 20.79 3.04 9.13
N PRO A 61 21.17 4.07 9.90
CA PRO A 61 21.65 5.34 9.37
C PRO A 61 22.85 5.19 8.42
N ALA A 62 23.62 4.10 8.53
CA ALA A 62 24.72 3.82 7.63
C ALA A 62 24.28 3.64 6.17
N LEU A 63 23.07 3.15 5.92
CA LEU A 63 22.50 3.04 4.58
C LEU A 63 22.19 4.40 3.94
N LEU A 64 21.90 5.41 4.76
CA LEU A 64 21.44 6.72 4.32
C LEU A 64 22.59 7.75 4.18
N ARG A 65 23.84 7.32 4.33
CA ARG A 65 25.02 8.20 4.19
C ARG A 65 25.27 8.57 2.73
N PRO A 66 25.91 9.73 2.48
CA PRO A 66 26.37 10.10 1.13
C PRO A 66 27.18 8.98 0.47
N GLY A 67 26.96 8.76 -0.82
CA GLY A 67 27.57 7.68 -1.59
C GLY A 67 26.82 6.35 -1.53
N ARG A 68 25.71 6.27 -0.74
CA ARG A 68 24.84 5.11 -0.64
C ARG A 68 23.41 5.51 -1.04
N PHE A 69 22.39 5.30 -0.18
CA PHE A 69 21.04 5.80 -0.43
C PHE A 69 20.91 7.25 0.05
N ASP A 70 21.60 8.14 -0.61
CA ASP A 70 21.69 9.57 -0.25
C ASP A 70 20.44 10.37 -0.67
N ARG A 71 19.68 9.86 -1.64
CA ARG A 71 18.45 10.48 -2.11
C ARG A 71 17.23 9.71 -1.62
N GLN A 72 16.42 10.38 -0.80
CA GLN A 72 15.17 9.82 -0.29
C GLN A 72 13.98 10.44 -1.01
N ILE A 73 13.08 9.59 -1.51
CA ILE A 73 11.85 9.98 -2.18
C ILE A 73 10.67 9.43 -1.40
N HIS A 74 9.83 10.30 -0.87
CA HIS A 74 8.59 9.91 -0.19
C HIS A 74 7.48 9.73 -1.21
N VAL A 75 6.92 8.52 -1.28
CA VAL A 75 5.75 8.22 -2.10
C VAL A 75 4.51 8.42 -1.26
N ASN A 76 3.84 9.55 -1.45
CA ASN A 76 2.61 9.89 -0.74
C ASN A 76 1.40 9.13 -1.30
N LEU A 77 0.29 9.11 -0.53
CA LEU A 77 -0.99 8.65 -1.03
C LEU A 77 -1.42 9.47 -2.26
N PRO A 78 -2.11 8.84 -3.23
CA PRO A 78 -2.50 9.52 -4.46
C PRO A 78 -3.52 10.64 -4.19
N ASP A 79 -3.38 11.74 -4.92
CA ASP A 79 -4.38 12.81 -4.98
C ASP A 79 -5.64 12.34 -5.74
N VAL A 80 -6.65 13.22 -5.86
CA VAL A 80 -7.91 12.88 -6.55
C VAL A 80 -7.68 12.44 -8.00
N LYS A 81 -6.76 13.12 -8.73
CA LYS A 81 -6.44 12.77 -10.11
C LYS A 81 -5.72 11.42 -10.20
N GLY A 82 -4.76 11.20 -9.31
CA GLY A 82 -4.03 9.92 -9.20
C GLY A 82 -4.98 8.77 -8.89
N ARG A 83 -5.92 8.94 -7.93
CA ARG A 83 -6.93 7.92 -7.63
C ARG A 83 -7.84 7.61 -8.81
N GLU A 84 -8.28 8.63 -9.55
CA GLU A 84 -9.07 8.42 -10.77
C GLU A 84 -8.30 7.60 -11.81
N GLN A 85 -7.02 7.90 -12.02
CA GLN A 85 -6.18 7.13 -12.95
C GLN A 85 -5.96 5.70 -12.49
N ILE A 86 -5.69 5.48 -11.20
CA ILE A 86 -5.53 4.14 -10.62
C ILE A 86 -6.82 3.33 -10.77
N LEU A 87 -7.98 3.92 -10.48
CA LEU A 87 -9.29 3.28 -10.68
C LEU A 87 -9.47 2.85 -12.14
N LYS A 88 -9.16 3.72 -13.10
CA LYS A 88 -9.25 3.40 -14.54
C LYS A 88 -8.34 2.24 -14.94
N VAL A 89 -7.11 2.19 -14.39
CA VAL A 89 -6.17 1.09 -14.65
C VAL A 89 -6.74 -0.24 -14.14
N HIS A 90 -7.22 -0.29 -12.90
CA HIS A 90 -7.75 -1.51 -12.31
C HIS A 90 -9.14 -1.91 -12.82
N ALA A 91 -9.85 -0.99 -13.48
CA ALA A 91 -11.15 -1.26 -14.11
C ALA A 91 -11.05 -1.86 -15.51
N ARG A 92 -9.88 -1.81 -16.19
CA ARG A 92 -9.71 -2.23 -17.59
C ARG A 92 -10.25 -3.62 -17.91
N ASN A 93 -10.09 -4.56 -16.98
CA ASN A 93 -10.50 -5.96 -17.15
C ASN A 93 -11.76 -6.31 -16.36
N LYS A 94 -12.57 -5.30 -15.99
CA LYS A 94 -13.80 -5.49 -15.23
C LYS A 94 -14.99 -4.95 -16.00
N PRO A 95 -16.12 -5.63 -15.99
CA PRO A 95 -17.34 -5.18 -16.69
C PRO A 95 -18.00 -4.02 -15.92
N MET A 96 -17.60 -2.80 -16.24
CA MET A 96 -18.15 -1.60 -15.60
C MET A 96 -19.43 -1.15 -16.30
N ALA A 97 -20.40 -0.69 -15.52
CA ALA A 97 -21.61 -0.06 -16.07
C ALA A 97 -21.29 1.33 -16.65
N PRO A 98 -21.97 1.76 -17.72
CA PRO A 98 -21.65 3.00 -18.43
C PRO A 98 -21.94 4.27 -17.59
N ASP A 99 -22.71 4.19 -16.53
CA ASP A 99 -23.05 5.27 -15.60
C ASP A 99 -21.99 5.48 -14.51
N VAL A 100 -20.96 4.63 -14.45
CA VAL A 100 -19.88 4.73 -13.45
C VAL A 100 -18.99 5.92 -13.75
N ASN A 101 -18.90 6.83 -12.77
CA ASN A 101 -18.03 7.99 -12.84
C ASN A 101 -16.85 7.87 -11.87
N PHE A 102 -15.69 7.49 -12.39
CA PHE A 102 -14.47 7.32 -11.60
C PHE A 102 -14.02 8.62 -10.90
N LYS A 103 -14.32 9.79 -11.46
CA LYS A 103 -14.00 11.07 -10.81
C LYS A 103 -14.78 11.25 -9.50
N THR A 104 -16.05 10.84 -9.49
CA THR A 104 -16.88 10.85 -8.28
C THR A 104 -16.35 9.84 -7.26
N VAL A 105 -16.06 8.62 -7.69
CA VAL A 105 -15.47 7.58 -6.82
C VAL A 105 -14.13 8.05 -6.23
N ALA A 106 -13.27 8.68 -7.03
CA ALA A 106 -11.99 9.22 -6.57
C ALA A 106 -12.12 10.33 -5.52
N ARG A 107 -13.21 11.12 -5.58
CA ARG A 107 -13.47 12.17 -4.56
C ARG A 107 -13.85 11.58 -3.20
N ILE A 108 -14.69 10.56 -3.20
CA ILE A 108 -15.19 9.94 -1.96
C ILE A 108 -14.22 8.92 -1.34
N THR A 109 -13.17 8.54 -2.05
CA THR A 109 -12.10 7.63 -1.58
C THR A 109 -10.87 8.40 -1.10
N ALA A 110 -11.07 9.55 -0.42
CA ALA A 110 -9.96 10.28 0.18
C ALA A 110 -9.18 9.40 1.16
N GLY A 111 -7.84 9.43 1.09
CA GLY A 111 -6.97 8.63 1.95
C GLY A 111 -6.73 7.18 1.48
N PHE A 112 -7.35 6.73 0.39
CA PHE A 112 -7.10 5.40 -0.15
C PHE A 112 -5.75 5.33 -0.86
N SER A 113 -5.03 4.25 -0.60
CA SER A 113 -3.85 3.85 -1.36
C SER A 113 -4.23 3.21 -2.70
N GLY A 114 -3.25 2.97 -3.57
CA GLY A 114 -3.48 2.22 -4.80
C GLY A 114 -4.00 0.80 -4.54
N ALA A 115 -3.52 0.15 -3.49
CA ALA A 115 -3.97 -1.18 -3.06
C ALA A 115 -5.43 -1.16 -2.58
N ASP A 116 -5.84 -0.13 -1.83
CA ASP A 116 -7.23 0.00 -1.38
C ASP A 116 -8.19 0.22 -2.55
N LEU A 117 -7.78 0.99 -3.57
CA LEU A 117 -8.57 1.21 -4.78
C LEU A 117 -8.70 -0.07 -5.62
N ALA A 118 -7.64 -0.87 -5.71
CA ALA A 118 -7.67 -2.18 -6.34
C ALA A 118 -8.62 -3.13 -5.59
N LYS A 119 -8.50 -3.17 -4.26
CA LYS A 119 -9.38 -3.96 -3.38
C LYS A 119 -10.84 -3.52 -3.51
N LEU A 120 -11.11 -2.21 -3.55
CA LEU A 120 -12.45 -1.66 -3.78
C LEU A 120 -13.10 -2.23 -5.04
N LEU A 121 -12.39 -2.18 -6.17
CA LEU A 121 -12.93 -2.68 -7.43
C LEU A 121 -13.12 -4.20 -7.44
N ASN A 122 -12.29 -4.95 -6.74
CA ASN A 122 -12.48 -6.38 -6.56
C ASN A 122 -13.69 -6.70 -5.68
N GLU A 123 -13.88 -5.97 -4.58
CA GLU A 123 -15.06 -6.13 -3.72
C GLU A 123 -16.35 -5.76 -4.46
N ALA A 124 -16.35 -4.68 -5.24
CA ALA A 124 -17.48 -4.29 -6.06
C ALA A 124 -17.83 -5.38 -7.10
N ALA A 125 -16.82 -5.99 -7.71
CA ALA A 125 -17.03 -7.11 -8.65
C ALA A 125 -17.65 -8.34 -7.97
N ILE A 126 -17.16 -8.69 -6.77
CA ILE A 126 -17.73 -9.79 -5.97
C ILE A 126 -19.18 -9.50 -5.60
N LEU A 127 -19.49 -8.25 -5.19
CA LEU A 127 -20.85 -7.84 -4.85
C LEU A 127 -21.79 -7.91 -6.06
N ALA A 128 -21.34 -7.44 -7.23
CA ALA A 128 -22.09 -7.55 -8.48
C ALA A 128 -22.43 -9.02 -8.82
N ALA A 129 -21.42 -9.89 -8.74
CA ALA A 129 -21.59 -11.32 -9.01
C ALA A 129 -22.57 -11.98 -8.01
N ARG A 130 -22.47 -11.67 -6.71
CA ARG A 130 -23.38 -12.18 -5.68
C ARG A 130 -24.83 -11.72 -5.89
N ASN A 131 -25.01 -10.54 -6.45
CA ASN A 131 -26.34 -9.97 -6.76
C ASN A 131 -26.83 -10.40 -8.17
N GLY A 132 -26.15 -11.32 -8.85
CA GLY A 132 -26.52 -11.79 -10.18
C GLY A 132 -26.36 -10.74 -11.29
N LYS A 133 -25.65 -9.65 -11.05
CA LYS A 133 -25.41 -8.58 -12.01
C LYS A 133 -24.23 -8.89 -12.93
N LYS A 134 -24.36 -8.55 -14.20
CA LYS A 134 -23.28 -8.71 -15.20
C LYS A 134 -22.32 -7.53 -15.23
N LEU A 135 -22.74 -6.37 -14.71
CA LEU A 135 -21.97 -5.13 -14.71
C LEU A 135 -21.84 -4.59 -13.28
N ILE A 136 -20.71 -3.96 -13.02
CA ILE A 136 -20.40 -3.30 -11.74
C ILE A 136 -20.95 -1.87 -11.84
N GLY A 137 -21.96 -1.54 -11.04
CA GLY A 137 -22.58 -0.23 -11.01
C GLY A 137 -22.12 0.61 -9.81
N ASN A 138 -22.69 1.80 -9.69
CA ASN A 138 -22.39 2.72 -8.60
C ASN A 138 -22.73 2.13 -7.22
N ILE A 139 -23.82 1.37 -7.11
CA ILE A 139 -24.25 0.75 -5.84
C ILE A 139 -23.16 -0.19 -5.32
N GLU A 140 -22.67 -1.09 -6.17
CA GLU A 140 -21.61 -2.04 -5.80
C GLU A 140 -20.31 -1.34 -5.44
N LEU A 141 -20.01 -0.21 -6.08
CA LEU A 141 -18.85 0.60 -5.73
C LEU A 141 -19.01 1.26 -4.35
N TYR A 142 -20.17 1.84 -4.04
CA TYR A 142 -20.42 2.42 -2.71
C TYR A 142 -20.39 1.37 -1.60
N ASP A 143 -21.00 0.21 -1.83
CA ASP A 143 -20.94 -0.90 -0.88
C ASP A 143 -19.51 -1.42 -0.72
N GLY A 144 -18.76 -1.47 -1.81
CA GLY A 144 -17.32 -1.81 -1.80
C GLY A 144 -16.49 -0.83 -0.97
N ILE A 145 -16.74 0.48 -1.09
CA ILE A 145 -16.08 1.52 -0.28
C ILE A 145 -16.35 1.27 1.21
N ASN A 146 -17.62 1.09 1.57
CA ASN A 146 -18.00 0.82 2.95
C ASN A 146 -17.32 -0.43 3.49
N LYS A 147 -17.22 -1.48 2.67
CA LYS A 147 -16.58 -2.73 3.07
C LYS A 147 -15.07 -2.59 3.25
N VAL A 148 -14.40 -1.76 2.43
CA VAL A 148 -12.96 -1.49 2.57
C VAL A 148 -12.69 -0.66 3.84
N LEU A 149 -13.53 0.34 4.13
CA LEU A 149 -13.38 1.23 5.28
C LEU A 149 -13.75 0.57 6.61
N MET A 150 -14.88 -0.12 6.67
CA MET A 150 -15.49 -0.61 7.91
C MET A 150 -15.34 -2.12 8.09
N GLY A 151 -14.83 -2.82 7.08
CA GLY A 151 -14.82 -4.28 7.06
C GLY A 151 -16.20 -4.89 6.75
N PRO A 152 -16.31 -6.23 6.76
CA PRO A 152 -17.56 -6.92 6.46
C PRO A 152 -18.64 -6.62 7.52
N GLN A 153 -19.86 -6.33 7.08
CA GLN A 153 -21.00 -6.14 7.97
C GLN A 153 -21.26 -7.41 8.80
N LYS A 154 -21.26 -7.26 10.11
CA LYS A 154 -21.71 -8.34 11.03
C LYS A 154 -23.24 -8.39 11.03
N LYS A 155 -23.84 -9.10 10.09
CA LYS A 155 -25.30 -9.26 9.99
C LYS A 155 -25.95 -9.95 11.21
N SER A 156 -25.16 -10.63 12.04
CA SER A 156 -25.61 -11.35 13.24
C SER A 156 -25.57 -10.51 14.52
N ARG A 157 -25.13 -9.25 14.45
CA ARG A 157 -25.12 -8.40 15.66
C ARG A 157 -26.53 -7.85 15.89
N VAL A 158 -27.20 -8.38 16.89
CA VAL A 158 -28.44 -7.79 17.41
C VAL A 158 -28.04 -6.54 18.19
N VAL A 159 -28.44 -5.37 17.68
CA VAL A 159 -28.25 -4.09 18.38
C VAL A 159 -29.29 -4.03 19.48
N THR A 160 -28.87 -4.01 20.75
CA THR A 160 -29.79 -3.89 21.89
C THR A 160 -30.34 -2.48 22.00
N GLU A 161 -31.49 -2.31 22.68
CA GLU A 161 -32.07 -0.97 22.93
C GLU A 161 -31.10 -0.08 23.74
N ALA A 162 -30.28 -0.65 24.59
CA ALA A 162 -29.22 0.06 25.29
C ALA A 162 -28.14 0.60 24.33
N ASP A 163 -27.70 -0.21 23.33
CA ASP A 163 -26.75 0.23 22.30
C ASP A 163 -27.31 1.36 21.44
N LYS A 164 -28.61 1.27 21.08
CA LYS A 164 -29.29 2.33 20.30
C LYS A 164 -29.35 3.65 21.09
N ARG A 165 -29.68 3.60 22.37
CA ARG A 165 -29.68 4.79 23.24
C ARG A 165 -28.28 5.38 23.36
N CYS A 166 -27.26 4.55 23.61
CA CYS A 166 -25.89 5.00 23.72
C CYS A 166 -25.40 5.68 22.42
N THR A 167 -25.72 5.11 21.25
CA THR A 167 -25.36 5.68 19.95
C THR A 167 -26.13 6.98 19.62
N ALA A 168 -27.37 7.12 20.13
CA ALA A 168 -28.17 8.31 19.91
C ALA A 168 -27.73 9.52 20.74
N TYR A 169 -27.02 9.29 21.86
CA TYR A 169 -26.48 10.36 22.72
C TYR A 169 -25.04 10.77 22.37
N HIS A 170 -24.36 10.07 21.49
CA HIS A 170 -23.04 10.38 20.94
C HIS A 170 -23.14 11.06 19.58
#